data_39f39f3d696b07e79d1114eda115a5fe
#
_entry.id   39f39f3d696b07e79d1114eda115a5fe
#
_cell.length_a   1.000
_cell.length_b   1.000
_cell.length_c   1.000
_cell.angle_alpha   90.00
_cell.angle_beta   90.00
_cell.angle_gamma   90.00
#
_symmetry.space_group_name_H-M   'P 1'
#
loop_
_entity.id
_entity.type
_entity.pdbx_description
1 polymer ?
#
loop_
_entity_poly.entity_id
_entity_poly.type
_entity_poly.pdbx_seq_one_letter_code
_entity_poly.pdbx_strand_id
1 'polypeptide(L)'
;MRLSRRAALASAAALAVAPRARAGEEKKFTVLLDWFVNPDHAPLFCAKYIGAFEQSGLDVALIAPTDPDIPPRLVAAGQADVALSYQTQLYLLCDQGLPLRRTGTLINQPLNTLMASQKSGIHAIADLKGKKIGYSVAGVEDVLIGTMLATAGLTLSDVTLINVNFNIVTALLSGEVDAVIGGYRNFEENELKAQGANPVVFLPEDYGVPPSDELIMMSNAKALNDPRLPAFLSAVQAGGEALRADPHGMWQKFIGEEISLNDSLNHTAWFQTVPYFAKNPFHLDVKRYATYRDFMFVKGLIKTKADVAAYAVQIPS
;
A
#
# COMPACT_ATOMS: atom_id res chain seq x y z
N MET A 1 -37.49 26.96 81.17
CA MET A 1 -38.67 26.22 80.66
C MET A 1 -38.50 26.05 79.14
N ARG A 2 -38.50 24.76 78.74
CA ARG A 2 -38.69 24.23 77.37
C ARG A 2 -37.66 24.40 76.29
N LEU A 3 -37.04 23.28 76.00
CA LEU A 3 -36.36 22.79 74.83
C LEU A 3 -37.17 22.89 73.51
N SER A 4 -36.49 23.08 72.36
CA SER A 4 -36.70 22.23 71.15
C SER A 4 -35.55 22.47 70.18
N ARG A 5 -34.72 21.50 69.98
CA ARG A 5 -34.65 20.46 68.95
C ARG A 5 -34.88 20.97 67.53
N ARG A 6 -33.81 21.02 66.73
CA ARG A 6 -33.58 20.20 65.54
C ARG A 6 -32.35 20.69 64.81
N ALA A 7 -31.24 20.04 65.07
CA ALA A 7 -30.11 20.04 64.15
C ALA A 7 -30.52 19.21 62.93
N ALA A 8 -30.56 19.76 61.74
CA ALA A 8 -30.67 19.02 60.50
C ALA A 8 -29.33 19.07 59.79
N LEU A 9 -28.63 17.95 59.80
CA LEU A 9 -27.45 17.69 58.98
C LEU A 9 -27.82 17.76 57.52
N ALA A 10 -27.32 18.77 56.81
CA ALA A 10 -27.31 18.80 55.36
C ALA A 10 -25.92 18.32 54.89
N SER A 11 -25.77 17.03 54.59
CA SER A 11 -24.64 16.48 53.87
C SER A 11 -24.71 16.90 52.43
N ALA A 12 -23.96 17.92 52.07
CA ALA A 12 -23.74 18.27 50.65
C ALA A 12 -22.78 17.24 50.03
N ALA A 13 -23.32 16.29 49.28
CA ALA A 13 -22.53 15.43 48.42
C ALA A 13 -21.95 16.32 47.29
N ALA A 14 -20.68 16.68 47.40
CA ALA A 14 -19.93 17.27 46.32
C ALA A 14 -19.70 16.19 45.25
N LEU A 15 -20.53 16.16 44.19
CA LEU A 15 -20.24 15.47 42.96
C LEU A 15 -18.98 16.09 42.36
N ALA A 16 -17.84 15.45 42.55
CA ALA A 16 -16.63 15.73 41.82
C ALA A 16 -16.89 15.48 40.33
N VAL A 17 -17.24 16.55 39.61
CA VAL A 17 -17.22 16.53 38.15
C VAL A 17 -15.74 16.44 37.76
N ALA A 18 -15.28 15.22 37.47
CA ALA A 18 -13.97 15.03 36.85
C ALA A 18 -13.96 15.85 35.54
N PRO A 19 -12.93 16.71 35.34
CA PRO A 19 -12.84 17.42 34.08
C PRO A 19 -12.74 16.36 32.99
N ARG A 20 -13.73 16.31 32.09
CA ARG A 20 -13.57 15.62 30.82
C ARG A 20 -12.33 16.24 30.19
N ALA A 21 -11.29 15.42 30.02
CA ALA A 21 -10.16 15.81 29.20
C ALA A 21 -10.74 16.34 27.87
N ARG A 22 -10.54 17.64 27.60
CA ARG A 22 -10.83 18.18 26.30
C ARG A 22 -10.05 17.32 25.32
N ALA A 23 -10.72 16.57 24.48
CA ALA A 23 -10.11 15.99 23.29
C ALA A 23 -9.41 17.17 22.59
N GLY A 24 -8.08 17.11 22.52
CA GLY A 24 -7.30 18.11 21.77
C GLY A 24 -7.85 18.13 20.35
N GLU A 25 -7.76 19.26 19.68
CA GLU A 25 -8.14 19.35 18.27
C GLU A 25 -7.37 18.28 17.49
N GLU A 26 -8.10 17.40 16.79
CA GLU A 26 -7.51 16.31 16.02
C GLU A 26 -6.61 16.89 14.93
N LYS A 27 -5.41 16.32 14.81
CA LYS A 27 -4.42 16.81 13.84
C LYS A 27 -4.70 16.15 12.50
N LYS A 28 -4.97 16.97 11.49
CA LYS A 28 -5.14 16.49 10.11
C LYS A 28 -3.92 15.71 9.64
N PHE A 29 -4.17 14.57 8.99
CA PHE A 29 -3.15 13.71 8.43
C PHE A 29 -3.63 13.14 7.09
N THR A 30 -2.93 13.44 6.01
CA THR A 30 -3.35 13.08 4.65
C THR A 30 -2.53 11.91 4.15
N VAL A 31 -3.22 10.83 3.78
CA VAL A 31 -2.66 9.62 3.19
C VAL A 31 -3.17 9.47 1.76
N LEU A 32 -2.27 9.49 0.81
CA LEU A 32 -2.58 9.20 -0.59
C LEU A 32 -2.40 7.70 -0.83
N LEU A 33 -3.43 7.06 -1.36
CA LEU A 33 -3.38 5.66 -1.78
C LEU A 33 -2.59 5.54 -3.08
N ASP A 34 -2.14 4.33 -3.41
CA ASP A 34 -1.44 4.03 -4.67
C ASP A 34 -2.41 3.76 -5.83
N TRP A 35 -3.63 3.33 -5.50
CA TRP A 35 -4.67 2.90 -6.44
C TRP A 35 -6.06 3.38 -5.97
N PHE A 36 -7.11 3.10 -6.75
CA PHE A 36 -8.47 3.23 -6.24
C PHE A 36 -8.68 2.33 -5.01
N VAL A 37 -9.64 2.71 -4.15
CA VAL A 37 -9.92 1.94 -2.92
C VAL A 37 -10.24 0.49 -3.27
N ASN A 38 -9.53 -0.43 -2.63
CA ASN A 38 -9.70 -1.86 -2.80
C ASN A 38 -9.24 -2.63 -1.54
N PRO A 39 -9.39 -3.96 -1.47
CA PRO A 39 -8.99 -4.78 -0.33
C PRO A 39 -7.52 -4.68 0.10
N ASP A 40 -6.60 -4.28 -0.77
CA ASP A 40 -5.17 -4.14 -0.41
C ASP A 40 -4.92 -3.00 0.58
N HIS A 41 -5.91 -2.11 0.77
CA HIS A 41 -5.89 -1.04 1.76
C HIS A 41 -6.54 -1.42 3.09
N ALA A 42 -6.99 -2.66 3.27
CA ALA A 42 -7.82 -3.09 4.39
C ALA A 42 -7.32 -2.66 5.79
N PRO A 43 -6.02 -2.75 6.16
CA PRO A 43 -5.58 -2.32 7.50
C PRO A 43 -5.83 -0.82 7.77
N LEU A 44 -5.75 0.05 6.76
CA LEU A 44 -6.04 1.49 6.88
C LEU A 44 -7.52 1.73 7.15
N PHE A 45 -8.39 1.08 6.40
CA PHE A 45 -9.84 1.18 6.58
C PHE A 45 -10.29 0.53 7.89
N CYS A 46 -9.71 -0.61 8.27
CA CYS A 46 -9.97 -1.20 9.58
C CYS A 46 -9.57 -0.27 10.73
N ALA A 47 -8.42 0.42 10.63
CA ALA A 47 -8.01 1.42 11.61
C ALA A 47 -9.04 2.55 11.74
N LYS A 48 -9.58 3.04 10.63
CA LYS A 48 -10.67 4.02 10.60
C LYS A 48 -11.91 3.47 11.30
N TYR A 49 -12.36 2.25 10.95
CA TYR A 49 -13.62 1.69 11.45
C TYR A 49 -13.62 1.27 12.92
N ILE A 50 -12.46 1.03 13.51
CA ILE A 50 -12.32 0.79 14.95
C ILE A 50 -12.01 2.09 15.73
N GLY A 51 -11.95 3.25 15.05
CA GLY A 51 -11.66 4.54 15.67
C GLY A 51 -10.20 4.68 16.13
N ALA A 52 -9.25 3.91 15.57
CA ALA A 52 -7.85 3.93 16.01
C ALA A 52 -7.14 5.22 15.63
N PHE A 53 -7.53 5.88 14.54
CA PHE A 53 -6.98 7.18 14.15
C PHE A 53 -7.39 8.27 15.14
N GLU A 54 -8.67 8.38 15.45
CA GLU A 54 -9.23 9.34 16.40
C GLU A 54 -8.66 9.12 17.81
N GLN A 55 -8.54 7.86 18.24
CA GLN A 55 -7.91 7.51 19.53
C GLN A 55 -6.43 7.94 19.59
N SER A 56 -5.77 7.99 18.43
CA SER A 56 -4.39 8.49 18.28
C SER A 56 -4.32 10.02 18.13
N GLY A 57 -5.47 10.72 18.17
CA GLY A 57 -5.58 12.18 18.01
C GLY A 57 -5.34 12.65 16.57
N LEU A 58 -5.67 11.80 15.59
CA LEU A 58 -5.49 12.08 14.17
C LEU A 58 -6.84 12.11 13.43
N ASP A 59 -7.04 13.13 12.61
CA ASP A 59 -8.05 13.22 11.57
C ASP A 59 -7.42 12.76 10.24
N VAL A 60 -7.58 11.48 9.91
CA VAL A 60 -6.92 10.85 8.77
C VAL A 60 -7.80 10.84 7.54
N ALA A 61 -7.36 11.52 6.49
CA ALA A 61 -7.97 11.46 5.16
C ALA A 61 -7.24 10.40 4.30
N LEU A 62 -7.97 9.36 3.86
CA LEU A 62 -7.51 8.36 2.89
C LEU A 62 -8.01 8.78 1.51
N ILE A 63 -7.10 9.10 0.58
CA ILE A 63 -7.44 9.70 -0.71
C ILE A 63 -6.89 8.82 -1.85
N ALA A 64 -7.79 8.29 -2.68
CA ALA A 64 -7.41 7.59 -3.89
C ALA A 64 -6.82 8.56 -4.93
N PRO A 65 -5.77 8.17 -5.67
CA PRO A 65 -5.16 9.04 -6.66
C PRO A 65 -5.97 9.10 -7.95
N THR A 66 -5.74 10.17 -8.73
CA THR A 66 -6.25 10.30 -10.10
C THR A 66 -5.28 9.72 -11.13
N ASP A 67 -4.05 9.43 -10.72
CA ASP A 67 -2.97 8.84 -11.51
C ASP A 67 -2.01 8.12 -10.55
N PRO A 68 -1.64 6.84 -10.80
CA PRO A 68 -0.86 6.04 -9.87
C PRO A 68 0.59 6.52 -9.71
N ASP A 69 1.12 7.35 -10.60
CA ASP A 69 2.47 7.92 -10.49
C ASP A 69 2.58 9.15 -9.58
N ILE A 70 1.44 9.76 -9.22
CA ILE A 70 1.43 11.07 -8.55
C ILE A 70 1.68 11.01 -7.04
N PRO A 71 1.13 10.07 -6.25
CA PRO A 71 1.14 10.13 -4.80
C PRO A 71 2.50 10.39 -4.14
N PRO A 72 3.60 9.68 -4.48
CA PRO A 72 4.90 9.93 -3.87
C PRO A 72 5.45 11.32 -4.19
N ARG A 73 5.13 11.87 -5.38
CA ARG A 73 5.59 13.19 -5.80
C ARG A 73 4.92 14.31 -4.99
N LEU A 74 3.63 14.15 -4.67
CA LEU A 74 2.90 15.09 -3.80
C LEU A 74 3.48 15.07 -2.36
N VAL A 75 3.81 13.89 -1.82
CA VAL A 75 4.49 13.79 -0.52
C VAL A 75 5.88 14.40 -0.57
N ALA A 76 6.66 14.17 -1.64
CA ALA A 76 7.95 14.83 -1.82
C ALA A 76 7.84 16.37 -1.86
N ALA A 77 6.74 16.88 -2.41
CA ALA A 77 6.43 18.32 -2.44
C ALA A 77 5.84 18.87 -1.13
N GLY A 78 5.56 18.01 -0.14
CA GLY A 78 4.95 18.40 1.15
C GLY A 78 3.46 18.71 1.07
N GLN A 79 2.76 18.16 0.07
CA GLN A 79 1.31 18.35 -0.14
C GLN A 79 0.46 17.25 0.50
N ALA A 80 1.09 16.19 1.00
CA ALA A 80 0.48 15.15 1.81
C ALA A 80 1.51 14.60 2.79
N ASP A 81 1.05 13.90 3.83
CA ASP A 81 1.91 13.39 4.90
C ASP A 81 2.52 12.03 4.52
N VAL A 82 1.71 11.14 3.94
CA VAL A 82 2.10 9.79 3.54
C VAL A 82 1.54 9.46 2.15
N ALA A 83 2.31 8.74 1.34
CA ALA A 83 1.83 8.05 0.16
C ALA A 83 2.03 6.54 0.32
N LEU A 84 1.05 5.74 -0.07
CA LEU A 84 1.28 4.36 -0.42
C LEU A 84 2.00 4.31 -1.76
N SER A 85 2.93 3.40 -1.90
CA SER A 85 3.68 3.17 -3.12
C SER A 85 4.52 1.89 -3.01
N TYR A 86 5.40 1.66 -3.97
CA TYR A 86 6.15 0.42 -4.16
C TYR A 86 7.61 0.59 -3.77
N GLN A 87 8.22 -0.46 -3.21
CA GLN A 87 9.65 -0.40 -2.85
C GLN A 87 10.53 -0.07 -4.07
N THR A 88 10.22 -0.60 -5.24
CA THR A 88 10.92 -0.28 -6.51
C THR A 88 10.85 1.21 -6.83
N GLN A 89 9.66 1.82 -6.74
CA GLN A 89 9.46 3.24 -7.04
C GLN A 89 10.23 4.14 -6.06
N LEU A 90 10.32 3.74 -4.79
CA LEU A 90 11.12 4.47 -3.79
C LEU A 90 12.56 4.67 -4.24
N TYR A 91 13.21 3.58 -4.69
CA TYR A 91 14.61 3.67 -5.15
C TYR A 91 14.77 4.57 -6.36
N LEU A 92 13.88 4.45 -7.35
CA LEU A 92 13.91 5.27 -8.57
C LEU A 92 13.72 6.76 -8.25
N LEU A 93 12.75 7.09 -7.40
CA LEU A 93 12.46 8.48 -7.04
C LEU A 93 13.57 9.08 -6.16
N CYS A 94 14.14 8.31 -5.23
CA CYS A 94 15.29 8.77 -4.44
C CYS A 94 16.54 8.99 -5.31
N ASP A 95 16.79 8.13 -6.32
CA ASP A 95 17.91 8.30 -7.27
C ASP A 95 17.72 9.54 -8.15
N GLN A 96 16.46 9.96 -8.39
CA GLN A 96 16.09 11.22 -9.02
C GLN A 96 16.22 12.44 -8.10
N GLY A 97 16.58 12.23 -6.82
CA GLY A 97 16.78 13.29 -5.83
C GLY A 97 15.54 13.69 -5.04
N LEU A 98 14.42 12.94 -5.15
CA LEU A 98 13.23 13.25 -4.34
C LEU A 98 13.48 12.92 -2.87
N PRO A 99 13.09 13.82 -1.94
CA PRO A 99 13.32 13.66 -0.51
C PRO A 99 12.31 12.70 0.14
N LEU A 100 12.31 11.45 -0.29
CA LEU A 100 11.39 10.42 0.19
C LEU A 100 12.10 9.40 1.07
N ARG A 101 11.35 8.83 2.04
CA ARG A 101 11.78 7.70 2.86
C ARG A 101 10.59 6.76 3.07
N ARG A 102 10.87 5.45 3.02
CA ARG A 102 9.95 4.47 3.58
C ARG A 102 9.87 4.68 5.08
N THR A 103 8.69 4.86 5.60
CA THR A 103 8.41 5.02 7.03
C THR A 103 7.59 3.87 7.60
N GLY A 104 6.91 3.10 6.75
CA GLY A 104 6.13 1.93 7.14
C GLY A 104 5.93 0.95 5.99
N THR A 105 5.45 -0.26 6.30
CA THR A 105 5.08 -1.28 5.31
C THR A 105 3.65 -1.74 5.57
N LEU A 106 2.83 -1.77 4.51
CA LEU A 106 1.46 -2.27 4.54
C LEU A 106 1.42 -3.73 4.09
N ILE A 107 2.02 -4.05 2.93
CA ILE A 107 2.11 -5.39 2.36
C ILE A 107 3.59 -5.73 2.17
N ASN A 108 4.05 -6.79 2.86
CA ASN A 108 5.47 -7.15 2.93
C ASN A 108 5.86 -8.37 2.08
N GLN A 109 5.01 -8.74 1.13
CA GLN A 109 5.26 -9.85 0.20
C GLN A 109 4.85 -9.42 -1.22
N PRO A 110 5.51 -9.92 -2.28
CA PRO A 110 5.18 -9.57 -3.65
C PRO A 110 3.76 -9.99 -4.04
N LEU A 111 3.03 -9.09 -4.68
CA LEU A 111 1.72 -9.35 -5.31
C LEU A 111 1.78 -9.17 -6.83
N ASN A 112 2.73 -8.38 -7.32
CA ASN A 112 2.87 -8.07 -8.74
C ASN A 112 3.08 -9.32 -9.60
N THR A 113 2.51 -9.30 -10.80
CA THR A 113 2.62 -10.39 -11.78
C THR A 113 2.74 -9.83 -13.19
N LEU A 114 3.28 -10.65 -14.11
CA LEU A 114 3.06 -10.52 -15.54
C LEU A 114 1.93 -11.47 -15.93
N MET A 115 0.85 -10.94 -16.50
CA MET A 115 -0.31 -11.72 -16.95
C MET A 115 -0.43 -11.63 -18.46
N ALA A 116 -0.43 -12.75 -19.16
CA ALA A 116 -0.60 -12.82 -20.60
C ALA A 116 -1.99 -13.33 -20.96
N SER A 117 -2.60 -12.75 -22.02
CA SER A 117 -3.83 -13.27 -22.57
C SER A 117 -3.60 -14.66 -23.14
N GLN A 118 -4.52 -15.60 -22.91
CA GLN A 118 -4.45 -16.93 -23.52
C GLN A 118 -4.37 -16.89 -25.06
N LYS A 119 -4.98 -15.86 -25.66
CA LYS A 119 -5.00 -15.68 -27.13
C LYS A 119 -3.68 -15.15 -27.68
N SER A 120 -2.79 -14.62 -26.82
CA SER A 120 -1.52 -14.02 -27.23
C SER A 120 -0.47 -15.04 -27.69
N GLY A 121 -0.65 -16.32 -27.32
CA GLY A 121 0.33 -17.39 -27.56
C GLY A 121 1.57 -17.30 -26.67
N ILE A 122 1.51 -16.53 -25.57
CA ILE A 122 2.61 -16.39 -24.60
C ILE A 122 2.47 -17.49 -23.56
N HIS A 123 3.46 -18.41 -23.53
CA HIS A 123 3.56 -19.51 -22.56
C HIS A 123 4.91 -19.50 -21.84
N ALA A 124 5.87 -18.73 -22.30
CA ALA A 124 7.17 -18.53 -21.71
C ALA A 124 7.63 -17.07 -21.89
N ILE A 125 8.61 -16.61 -21.11
CA ILE A 125 9.15 -15.23 -21.23
C ILE A 125 9.74 -14.99 -22.63
N ALA A 126 10.30 -16.01 -23.29
CA ALA A 126 10.80 -15.90 -24.66
C ALA A 126 9.72 -15.52 -25.70
N ASP A 127 8.45 -15.86 -25.45
CA ASP A 127 7.32 -15.58 -26.35
C ASP A 127 6.91 -14.09 -26.32
N LEU A 128 7.45 -13.31 -25.38
CA LEU A 128 7.20 -11.87 -25.28
C LEU A 128 7.85 -11.08 -26.42
N LYS A 129 8.77 -11.67 -27.19
CA LYS A 129 9.43 -10.97 -28.29
C LYS A 129 8.40 -10.44 -29.31
N GLY A 130 8.48 -9.12 -29.57
CA GLY A 130 7.57 -8.42 -30.48
C GLY A 130 6.16 -8.16 -29.92
N LYS A 131 5.90 -8.51 -28.66
CA LYS A 131 4.59 -8.33 -28.03
C LYS A 131 4.42 -6.94 -27.43
N LYS A 132 3.15 -6.54 -27.27
CA LYS A 132 2.73 -5.34 -26.56
C LYS A 132 2.47 -5.68 -25.10
N ILE A 133 3.11 -4.97 -24.19
CA ILE A 133 2.96 -5.17 -22.73
C ILE A 133 2.43 -3.89 -22.11
N GLY A 134 1.24 -3.98 -21.49
CA GLY A 134 0.65 -2.89 -20.73
C GLY A 134 1.29 -2.73 -19.37
N TYR A 135 1.44 -1.49 -18.91
CA TYR A 135 1.91 -1.16 -17.56
C TYR A 135 1.18 0.07 -17.00
N SER A 136 1.23 0.26 -15.68
CA SER A 136 0.53 1.36 -15.00
C SER A 136 1.47 2.37 -14.36
N VAL A 137 2.55 1.93 -13.71
CA VAL A 137 3.47 2.81 -12.97
C VAL A 137 4.81 2.87 -13.67
N ALA A 138 5.13 4.05 -14.19
CA ALA A 138 6.35 4.25 -14.98
C ALA A 138 7.63 3.93 -14.18
N GLY A 139 8.52 3.16 -14.79
CA GLY A 139 9.81 2.76 -14.23
C GLY A 139 9.74 1.55 -13.30
N VAL A 140 8.65 1.32 -12.57
CA VAL A 140 8.50 0.14 -11.70
C VAL A 140 8.45 -1.12 -12.58
N GLU A 141 7.52 -1.13 -13.49
CA GLU A 141 7.31 -2.25 -14.40
C GLU A 141 8.49 -2.43 -15.36
N ASP A 142 9.16 -1.35 -15.79
CA ASP A 142 10.38 -1.44 -16.60
C ASP A 142 11.47 -2.26 -15.88
N VAL A 143 11.61 -2.09 -14.57
CA VAL A 143 12.54 -2.88 -13.74
C VAL A 143 12.14 -4.35 -13.74
N LEU A 144 10.85 -4.62 -13.48
CA LEU A 144 10.34 -5.98 -13.38
C LEU A 144 10.42 -6.69 -14.71
N ILE A 145 9.79 -6.14 -15.76
CA ILE A 145 9.75 -6.77 -17.08
C ILE A 145 11.15 -6.87 -17.72
N GLY A 146 12.00 -5.85 -17.58
CA GLY A 146 13.37 -5.90 -18.10
C GLY A 146 14.19 -6.99 -17.45
N THR A 147 13.99 -7.25 -16.15
CA THR A 147 14.65 -8.36 -15.44
C THR A 147 14.13 -9.72 -15.91
N MET A 148 12.82 -9.88 -16.08
CA MET A 148 12.22 -11.10 -16.59
C MET A 148 12.67 -11.39 -18.02
N LEU A 149 12.64 -10.40 -18.91
CA LEU A 149 13.09 -10.53 -20.30
C LEU A 149 14.55 -11.00 -20.41
N ALA A 150 15.41 -10.48 -19.53
CA ALA A 150 16.82 -10.86 -19.52
C ALA A 150 17.04 -12.36 -19.25
N THR A 151 16.12 -13.06 -18.56
CA THR A 151 16.20 -14.52 -18.35
C THR A 151 16.06 -15.33 -19.66
N ALA A 152 15.42 -14.74 -20.66
CA ALA A 152 15.27 -15.31 -22.00
C ALA A 152 16.19 -14.67 -23.05
N GLY A 153 17.18 -13.86 -22.62
CA GLY A 153 18.09 -13.17 -23.53
C GLY A 153 17.44 -12.02 -24.30
N LEU A 154 16.27 -11.55 -23.84
CA LEU A 154 15.56 -10.41 -24.41
C LEU A 154 15.85 -9.11 -23.62
N THR A 155 15.52 -8.00 -24.23
CA THR A 155 15.65 -6.66 -23.66
C THR A 155 14.34 -5.89 -23.79
N LEU A 156 14.23 -4.71 -23.18
CA LEU A 156 13.06 -3.83 -23.34
C LEU A 156 12.83 -3.41 -24.80
N SER A 157 13.88 -3.38 -25.63
CA SER A 157 13.73 -3.06 -27.07
C SER A 157 13.09 -4.19 -27.90
N ASP A 158 12.99 -5.40 -27.35
CA ASP A 158 12.34 -6.54 -27.99
C ASP A 158 10.81 -6.55 -27.78
N VAL A 159 10.27 -5.64 -26.97
CA VAL A 159 8.84 -5.50 -26.66
C VAL A 159 8.35 -4.07 -26.86
N THR A 160 7.03 -3.88 -26.91
CA THR A 160 6.44 -2.52 -26.92
C THR A 160 5.72 -2.31 -25.58
N LEU A 161 6.19 -1.36 -24.78
CA LEU A 161 5.54 -0.99 -23.53
C LEU A 161 4.46 0.07 -23.77
N ILE A 162 3.27 -0.13 -23.23
CA ILE A 162 2.12 0.77 -23.38
C ILE A 162 1.60 1.13 -21.99
N ASN A 163 1.60 2.43 -21.66
CA ASN A 163 0.99 2.88 -20.41
C ASN A 163 -0.54 2.77 -20.54
N VAL A 164 -1.12 1.90 -19.74
CA VAL A 164 -2.57 1.66 -19.71
C VAL A 164 -3.24 2.33 -18.49
N ASN A 165 -2.47 3.05 -17.67
CA ASN A 165 -2.93 3.68 -16.44
C ASN A 165 -3.72 2.67 -15.57
N PHE A 166 -4.92 2.99 -15.11
CA PHE A 166 -5.77 2.09 -14.32
C PHE A 166 -6.46 0.97 -15.14
N ASN A 167 -6.24 0.90 -16.47
CA ASN A 167 -7.00 0.00 -17.37
C ASN A 167 -6.30 -1.35 -17.62
N ILE A 168 -5.58 -1.90 -16.63
CA ILE A 168 -4.81 -3.16 -16.75
C ILE A 168 -5.67 -4.29 -17.33
N VAL A 169 -6.81 -4.58 -16.71
CA VAL A 169 -7.70 -5.69 -17.09
C VAL A 169 -8.39 -5.40 -18.44
N THR A 170 -8.91 -4.19 -18.62
CA THR A 170 -9.60 -3.80 -19.85
C THR A 170 -8.69 -3.85 -21.06
N ALA A 171 -7.44 -3.38 -20.96
CA ALA A 171 -6.47 -3.40 -22.04
C ALA A 171 -6.09 -4.83 -22.46
N LEU A 172 -5.96 -5.75 -21.49
CA LEU A 172 -5.68 -7.15 -21.76
C LEU A 172 -6.88 -7.86 -22.43
N LEU A 173 -8.10 -7.63 -21.92
CA LEU A 173 -9.32 -8.26 -22.43
C LEU A 173 -9.70 -7.77 -23.83
N SER A 174 -9.50 -6.48 -24.11
CA SER A 174 -9.77 -5.90 -25.45
C SER A 174 -8.75 -6.34 -26.51
N GLY A 175 -7.57 -6.85 -26.08
CA GLY A 175 -6.47 -7.16 -26.98
C GLY A 175 -5.68 -5.92 -27.43
N GLU A 176 -5.81 -4.80 -26.73
CA GLU A 176 -4.96 -3.63 -26.91
C GLU A 176 -3.50 -3.98 -26.63
N VAL A 177 -3.29 -4.83 -25.61
CA VAL A 177 -1.99 -5.41 -25.24
C VAL A 177 -2.07 -6.95 -25.20
N ASP A 178 -0.93 -7.61 -25.42
CA ASP A 178 -0.80 -9.06 -25.38
C ASP A 178 -0.61 -9.60 -23.95
N ALA A 179 0.02 -8.80 -23.11
CA ALA A 179 0.28 -9.06 -21.70
C ALA A 179 0.24 -7.74 -20.90
N VAL A 180 0.12 -7.85 -19.58
CA VAL A 180 0.22 -6.73 -18.64
C VAL A 180 1.18 -7.08 -17.51
N ILE A 181 1.99 -6.11 -17.08
CA ILE A 181 2.81 -6.18 -15.86
C ILE A 181 2.27 -5.14 -14.87
N GLY A 182 2.27 -5.43 -13.58
CA GLY A 182 1.72 -4.54 -12.56
C GLY A 182 0.35 -4.99 -12.03
N GLY A 183 -0.29 -5.99 -12.64
CA GLY A 183 -1.50 -6.59 -12.09
C GLY A 183 -1.18 -7.52 -10.92
N TYR A 184 -2.02 -7.47 -9.88
CA TYR A 184 -1.82 -8.25 -8.66
C TYR A 184 -2.50 -9.61 -8.72
N ARG A 185 -1.82 -10.63 -8.17
CA ARG A 185 -2.30 -12.02 -8.11
C ARG A 185 -3.57 -12.21 -7.26
N ASN A 186 -3.84 -11.29 -6.35
CA ASN A 186 -5.01 -11.31 -5.47
C ASN A 186 -6.16 -10.44 -5.98
N PHE A 187 -5.93 -9.54 -6.95
CA PHE A 187 -6.96 -8.62 -7.45
C PHE A 187 -7.18 -8.76 -8.95
N GLU A 188 -6.29 -8.27 -9.82
CA GLU A 188 -6.49 -8.27 -11.27
C GLU A 188 -6.56 -9.68 -11.87
N GLU A 189 -5.84 -10.67 -11.31
CA GLU A 189 -5.99 -12.07 -11.73
C GLU A 189 -7.39 -12.59 -11.44
N ASN A 190 -7.96 -12.25 -10.27
CA ASN A 190 -9.33 -12.61 -9.92
C ASN A 190 -10.35 -11.86 -10.79
N GLU A 191 -10.10 -10.59 -11.10
CA GLU A 191 -10.95 -9.82 -11.99
C GLU A 191 -11.00 -10.43 -13.40
N LEU A 192 -9.85 -10.79 -13.96
CA LEU A 192 -9.77 -11.48 -15.25
C LEU A 192 -10.57 -12.80 -15.24
N LYS A 193 -10.41 -13.60 -14.18
CA LYS A 193 -11.15 -14.86 -14.01
C LYS A 193 -12.65 -14.64 -13.89
N ALA A 194 -13.08 -13.62 -13.15
CA ALA A 194 -14.49 -13.25 -13.00
C ALA A 194 -15.12 -12.84 -14.35
N GLN A 195 -14.32 -12.28 -15.26
CA GLN A 195 -14.73 -11.93 -16.62
C GLN A 195 -14.54 -13.09 -17.63
N GLY A 196 -14.28 -14.31 -17.15
CA GLY A 196 -14.16 -15.52 -17.96
C GLY A 196 -12.83 -15.68 -18.68
N ALA A 197 -11.83 -14.86 -18.36
CA ALA A 197 -10.47 -15.02 -18.87
C ALA A 197 -9.65 -15.94 -17.93
N ASN A 198 -8.71 -16.67 -18.53
CA ASN A 198 -7.73 -17.47 -17.79
C ASN A 198 -6.33 -17.02 -18.22
N PRO A 199 -5.75 -15.99 -17.59
CA PRO A 199 -4.43 -15.51 -17.98
C PRO A 199 -3.34 -16.54 -17.70
N VAL A 200 -2.29 -16.52 -18.51
CA VAL A 200 -1.03 -17.16 -18.16
C VAL A 200 -0.27 -16.19 -17.24
N VAL A 201 0.05 -16.65 -16.04
CA VAL A 201 0.64 -15.80 -14.98
C VAL A 201 2.10 -16.17 -14.77
N PHE A 202 2.97 -15.16 -14.73
CA PHE A 202 4.38 -15.29 -14.42
C PHE A 202 4.69 -14.42 -13.18
N LEU A 203 5.38 -15.00 -12.21
CA LEU A 203 5.76 -14.31 -10.98
C LEU A 203 7.15 -13.69 -11.16
N PRO A 204 7.34 -12.37 -11.02
CA PRO A 204 8.65 -11.74 -11.21
C PRO A 204 9.76 -12.36 -10.35
N GLU A 205 9.45 -12.83 -9.15
CA GLU A 205 10.39 -13.50 -8.26
C GLU A 205 10.96 -14.81 -8.82
N ASP A 206 10.26 -15.51 -9.69
CA ASP A 206 10.72 -16.72 -10.37
C ASP A 206 11.68 -16.39 -11.53
N TYR A 207 11.75 -15.13 -11.94
CA TYR A 207 12.53 -14.64 -13.08
C TYR A 207 13.59 -13.62 -12.68
N GLY A 208 14.10 -13.72 -11.45
CA GLY A 208 15.29 -13.00 -11.00
C GLY A 208 15.06 -11.64 -10.37
N VAL A 209 13.80 -11.26 -10.12
CA VAL A 209 13.48 -10.10 -9.29
C VAL A 209 13.53 -10.52 -7.82
N PRO A 210 14.37 -9.90 -6.97
CA PRO A 210 14.40 -10.25 -5.56
C PRO A 210 13.07 -9.92 -4.86
N PRO A 211 12.67 -10.67 -3.83
CA PRO A 211 11.51 -10.33 -3.03
C PRO A 211 11.62 -8.92 -2.43
N SER A 212 10.54 -8.15 -2.53
CA SER A 212 10.42 -6.79 -2.01
C SER A 212 9.17 -6.64 -1.15
N ASP A 213 9.08 -5.52 -0.42
CA ASP A 213 7.82 -5.08 0.15
C ASP A 213 6.94 -4.53 -0.99
N GLU A 214 5.72 -5.05 -1.14
CA GLU A 214 4.83 -4.63 -2.23
C GLU A 214 4.29 -3.23 -2.00
N LEU A 215 3.56 -3.02 -0.90
CA LEU A 215 3.04 -1.70 -0.55
C LEU A 215 3.73 -1.15 0.68
N ILE A 216 4.38 -0.01 0.50
CA ILE A 216 5.08 0.73 1.55
C ILE A 216 4.46 2.11 1.77
N MET A 217 4.65 2.65 2.96
CA MET A 217 4.28 4.00 3.32
C MET A 217 5.50 4.90 3.18
N MET A 218 5.42 5.89 2.31
CA MET A 218 6.48 6.87 2.07
C MET A 218 6.12 8.21 2.68
N SER A 219 7.08 8.83 3.36
CA SER A 219 6.98 10.20 3.88
C SER A 219 8.12 11.07 3.36
N ASN A 220 7.94 12.39 3.43
CA ASN A 220 9.03 13.33 3.14
C ASN A 220 10.14 13.18 4.17
N ALA A 221 11.40 13.14 3.73
CA ALA A 221 12.57 13.01 4.60
C ALA A 221 12.68 14.13 5.66
N LYS A 222 12.06 15.29 5.42
CA LYS A 222 12.01 16.40 6.39
C LYS A 222 10.96 16.19 7.50
N ALA A 223 10.02 15.26 7.30
CA ALA A 223 8.93 14.99 8.22
C ALA A 223 9.17 13.77 9.14
N LEU A 224 10.37 13.17 9.12
CA LEU A 224 10.64 11.93 9.87
C LEU A 224 10.52 12.08 11.40
N ASN A 225 10.66 13.29 11.92
CA ASN A 225 10.49 13.61 13.35
C ASN A 225 9.06 14.07 13.70
N ASP A 226 8.11 14.00 12.77
CA ASP A 226 6.72 14.37 13.03
C ASP A 226 6.09 13.35 13.98
N PRO A 227 5.60 13.76 15.16
CA PRO A 227 5.01 12.84 16.14
C PRO A 227 3.72 12.19 15.65
N ARG A 228 3.11 12.69 14.57
CA ARG A 228 1.94 12.09 13.95
C ARG A 228 2.29 10.76 13.23
N LEU A 229 3.52 10.58 12.75
CA LEU A 229 3.94 9.35 12.05
C LEU A 229 3.87 8.09 12.94
N PRO A 230 4.48 8.04 14.12
CA PRO A 230 4.34 6.86 14.99
C PRO A 230 2.90 6.64 15.45
N ALA A 231 2.13 7.71 15.70
CA ALA A 231 0.72 7.61 16.04
C ALA A 231 -0.11 6.99 14.91
N PHE A 232 0.11 7.42 13.67
CA PHE A 232 -0.50 6.85 12.47
C PHE A 232 -0.14 5.36 12.29
N LEU A 233 1.14 5.01 12.37
CA LEU A 233 1.58 3.62 12.21
C LEU A 233 1.03 2.71 13.30
N SER A 234 0.91 3.19 14.54
CA SER A 234 0.28 2.45 15.65
C SER A 234 -1.20 2.18 15.37
N ALA A 235 -1.92 3.16 14.83
CA ALA A 235 -3.31 2.99 14.44
C ALA A 235 -3.45 1.99 13.28
N VAL A 236 -2.56 2.04 12.27
CA VAL A 236 -2.53 1.07 11.16
C VAL A 236 -2.25 -0.35 11.68
N GLN A 237 -1.33 -0.49 12.65
CA GLN A 237 -1.08 -1.78 13.30
C GLN A 237 -2.33 -2.33 13.98
N ALA A 238 -3.03 -1.50 14.76
CA ALA A 238 -4.29 -1.88 15.41
C ALA A 238 -5.36 -2.29 14.38
N GLY A 239 -5.47 -1.58 13.26
CA GLY A 239 -6.35 -1.95 12.14
C GLY A 239 -6.01 -3.31 11.54
N GLY A 240 -4.72 -3.59 11.31
CA GLY A 240 -4.26 -4.89 10.83
C GLY A 240 -4.46 -6.03 11.85
N GLU A 241 -4.36 -5.74 13.13
CA GLU A 241 -4.66 -6.70 14.20
C GLU A 241 -6.15 -7.02 14.26
N ALA A 242 -7.03 -6.00 14.18
CA ALA A 242 -8.47 -6.17 14.11
C ALA A 242 -8.90 -6.98 12.87
N LEU A 243 -8.30 -6.68 11.71
CA LEU A 243 -8.54 -7.44 10.48
C LEU A 243 -8.20 -8.92 10.63
N ARG A 244 -7.05 -9.24 11.22
CA ARG A 244 -6.63 -10.63 11.43
C ARG A 244 -7.47 -11.35 12.50
N ALA A 245 -7.93 -10.63 13.51
CA ALA A 245 -8.76 -11.20 14.58
C ALA A 245 -10.18 -11.53 14.11
N ASP A 246 -10.77 -10.67 13.27
CA ASP A 246 -12.11 -10.84 12.73
C ASP A 246 -12.19 -10.34 11.28
N PRO A 247 -11.66 -11.10 10.30
CA PRO A 247 -11.69 -10.68 8.90
C PRO A 247 -13.11 -10.57 8.32
N HIS A 248 -14.07 -11.36 8.83
CA HIS A 248 -15.46 -11.29 8.38
C HIS A 248 -16.18 -10.05 8.92
N GLY A 249 -16.06 -9.75 10.20
CA GLY A 249 -16.64 -8.54 10.78
C GLY A 249 -16.05 -7.27 10.18
N MET A 250 -14.74 -7.24 9.92
CA MET A 250 -14.10 -6.11 9.26
C MET A 250 -14.54 -5.98 7.79
N TRP A 251 -14.74 -7.08 7.07
CA TRP A 251 -15.35 -7.06 5.73
C TRP A 251 -16.73 -6.41 5.75
N GLN A 252 -17.61 -6.80 6.71
CA GLN A 252 -18.95 -6.22 6.80
C GLN A 252 -18.91 -4.70 7.06
N LYS A 253 -17.96 -4.22 7.86
CA LYS A 253 -17.76 -2.78 8.07
C LYS A 253 -17.26 -2.10 6.80
N PHE A 254 -16.31 -2.71 6.09
CA PHE A 254 -15.75 -2.18 4.85
C PHE A 254 -16.85 -1.97 3.80
N ILE A 255 -17.64 -2.99 3.47
CA ILE A 255 -18.72 -2.88 2.48
C ILE A 255 -19.91 -2.05 2.96
N GLY A 256 -20.04 -1.81 4.27
CA GLY A 256 -21.03 -0.90 4.84
C GLY A 256 -20.74 0.57 4.54
N GLU A 257 -19.47 0.93 4.46
CA GLU A 257 -18.98 2.27 4.13
C GLU A 257 -18.67 2.39 2.62
N GLU A 258 -18.03 1.38 2.04
CA GLU A 258 -17.61 1.32 0.64
C GLU A 258 -18.61 0.44 -0.16
N ILE A 259 -19.88 0.86 -0.21
CA ILE A 259 -21.02 0.06 -0.75
C ILE A 259 -20.76 -0.41 -2.19
N SER A 260 -20.07 0.39 -3.00
CA SER A 260 -19.72 0.04 -4.39
C SER A 260 -18.77 -1.14 -4.53
N LEU A 261 -18.08 -1.52 -3.45
CA LEU A 261 -17.12 -2.64 -3.41
C LEU A 261 -17.74 -3.93 -2.86
N ASN A 262 -19.08 -3.95 -2.63
CA ASN A 262 -19.79 -5.13 -2.16
C ASN A 262 -20.07 -6.10 -3.33
N ASP A 263 -19.04 -6.76 -3.82
CA ASP A 263 -19.10 -7.74 -4.91
C ASP A 263 -18.21 -8.95 -4.65
N SER A 264 -18.27 -9.95 -5.53
CA SER A 264 -17.53 -11.20 -5.39
C SER A 264 -16.02 -11.04 -5.60
N LEU A 265 -15.60 -10.09 -6.43
CA LEU A 265 -14.18 -9.79 -6.67
C LEU A 265 -13.54 -9.24 -5.40
N ASN A 266 -14.11 -8.16 -4.87
CA ASN A 266 -13.60 -7.52 -3.66
C ASN A 266 -13.67 -8.45 -2.44
N HIS A 267 -14.74 -9.27 -2.33
CA HIS A 267 -14.84 -10.29 -1.30
C HIS A 267 -13.69 -11.30 -1.40
N THR A 268 -13.42 -11.84 -2.59
CA THR A 268 -12.36 -12.81 -2.80
C THR A 268 -10.99 -12.20 -2.49
N ALA A 269 -10.71 -11.01 -3.03
CA ALA A 269 -9.47 -10.29 -2.83
C ALA A 269 -9.24 -9.97 -1.34
N TRP A 270 -10.28 -9.54 -0.60
CA TRP A 270 -10.19 -9.27 0.84
C TRP A 270 -9.57 -10.41 1.62
N PHE A 271 -10.13 -11.62 1.48
CA PHE A 271 -9.63 -12.78 2.22
C PHE A 271 -8.30 -13.30 1.70
N GLN A 272 -8.02 -13.16 0.42
CA GLN A 272 -6.73 -13.55 -0.16
C GLN A 272 -5.61 -12.62 0.25
N THR A 273 -5.88 -11.33 0.51
CA THR A 273 -4.84 -10.36 0.86
C THR A 273 -4.42 -10.44 2.34
N VAL A 274 -5.29 -10.90 3.24
CA VAL A 274 -5.00 -10.95 4.70
C VAL A 274 -3.62 -11.53 5.04
N PRO A 275 -3.14 -12.63 4.44
CA PRO A 275 -1.83 -13.21 4.77
C PRO A 275 -0.62 -12.35 4.34
N TYR A 276 -0.80 -11.42 3.40
CA TYR A 276 0.25 -10.58 2.82
C TYR A 276 0.51 -9.30 3.62
N PHE A 277 -0.44 -8.89 4.47
CA PHE A 277 -0.27 -7.70 5.29
C PHE A 277 0.85 -7.85 6.32
N ALA A 278 1.67 -6.81 6.44
CA ALA A 278 2.69 -6.73 7.46
C ALA A 278 2.06 -6.83 8.86
N LYS A 279 2.57 -7.76 9.70
CA LYS A 279 2.10 -7.89 11.09
C LYS A 279 2.49 -6.69 11.95
N ASN A 280 3.63 -6.10 11.63
CA ASN A 280 4.16 -4.89 12.25
C ASN A 280 4.55 -3.90 11.16
N PRO A 281 3.77 -2.83 10.93
CA PRO A 281 4.07 -1.84 9.90
C PRO A 281 5.35 -1.05 10.16
N PHE A 282 5.83 -0.99 11.40
CA PHE A 282 7.09 -0.32 11.75
C PHE A 282 8.33 -1.10 11.28
N HIS A 283 8.23 -2.44 11.24
CA HIS A 283 9.39 -3.29 10.98
C HIS A 283 10.04 -2.97 9.63
N LEU A 284 11.35 -2.75 9.65
CA LEU A 284 12.20 -2.59 8.48
C LEU A 284 13.17 -3.78 8.37
N ASP A 285 13.01 -4.60 7.35
CA ASP A 285 13.99 -5.61 6.98
C ASP A 285 15.15 -4.97 6.22
N VAL A 286 16.14 -4.46 6.96
CA VAL A 286 17.33 -3.78 6.40
C VAL A 286 18.07 -4.66 5.38
N LYS A 287 18.11 -5.99 5.60
CA LYS A 287 18.78 -6.92 4.69
C LYS A 287 18.05 -7.02 3.35
N ARG A 288 16.70 -7.14 3.37
CA ARG A 288 15.86 -7.15 2.16
C ARG A 288 16.06 -5.87 1.37
N TYR A 289 15.98 -4.71 2.05
CA TYR A 289 16.20 -3.40 1.41
C TYR A 289 17.61 -3.28 0.81
N ALA A 290 18.65 -3.72 1.51
CA ALA A 290 20.03 -3.74 0.97
C ALA A 290 20.13 -4.65 -0.26
N THR A 291 19.55 -5.85 -0.21
CA THR A 291 19.56 -6.80 -1.33
C THR A 291 18.87 -6.22 -2.57
N TYR A 292 17.69 -5.60 -2.39
CA TYR A 292 16.94 -4.99 -3.49
C TYR A 292 17.66 -3.76 -4.06
N ARG A 293 18.24 -2.90 -3.22
CA ARG A 293 19.11 -1.79 -3.64
C ARG A 293 20.28 -2.29 -4.49
N ASP A 294 20.96 -3.35 -4.03
CA ASP A 294 22.12 -3.91 -4.73
C ASP A 294 21.72 -4.49 -6.09
N PHE A 295 20.57 -5.16 -6.16
CA PHE A 295 19.97 -5.60 -7.41
C PHE A 295 19.71 -4.41 -8.36
N MET A 296 19.05 -3.35 -7.91
CA MET A 296 18.76 -2.15 -8.70
C MET A 296 20.06 -1.50 -9.22
N PHE A 297 21.09 -1.41 -8.37
CA PHE A 297 22.37 -0.83 -8.74
C PHE A 297 23.12 -1.69 -9.76
N VAL A 298 23.22 -3.00 -9.54
CA VAL A 298 23.92 -3.93 -10.46
C VAL A 298 23.24 -3.97 -11.83
N LYS A 299 21.91 -3.82 -11.88
CA LYS A 299 21.17 -3.73 -13.14
C LYS A 299 21.24 -2.35 -13.80
N GLY A 300 21.91 -1.36 -13.19
CA GLY A 300 22.00 0.01 -13.71
C GLY A 300 20.72 0.79 -13.66
N LEU A 301 19.77 0.37 -12.82
CA LEU A 301 18.44 0.98 -12.66
C LEU A 301 18.47 2.19 -11.73
N ILE A 302 19.45 2.24 -10.83
CA ILE A 302 19.82 3.40 -10.01
C ILE A 302 21.31 3.70 -10.19
N LYS A 303 21.69 4.98 -10.07
CA LYS A 303 23.06 5.47 -10.30
C LYS A 303 23.92 5.38 -9.05
N THR A 304 23.27 5.43 -7.87
CA THR A 304 23.96 5.47 -6.58
C THR A 304 23.60 4.28 -5.71
N LYS A 305 24.61 3.75 -5.02
CA LYS A 305 24.45 2.72 -3.99
C LYS A 305 24.59 3.36 -2.62
N ALA A 306 23.61 4.16 -2.22
CA ALA A 306 23.60 4.79 -0.91
C ALA A 306 23.23 3.76 0.20
N ASP A 307 23.50 4.11 1.47
CA ASP A 307 23.09 3.28 2.60
C ASP A 307 21.55 3.15 2.66
N VAL A 308 21.06 2.04 3.23
CA VAL A 308 19.61 1.79 3.35
C VAL A 308 18.89 2.95 4.03
N ALA A 309 19.51 3.59 5.01
CA ALA A 309 18.96 4.76 5.70
C ALA A 309 18.66 5.97 4.78
N ALA A 310 19.28 5.99 3.58
CA ALA A 310 18.96 6.99 2.56
C ALA A 310 17.66 6.70 1.82
N TYR A 311 17.08 5.53 1.99
CA TYR A 311 15.82 5.11 1.36
C TYR A 311 14.74 4.77 2.39
N ALA A 312 15.10 4.11 3.48
CA ALA A 312 14.15 3.56 4.44
C ALA A 312 14.61 3.78 5.87
N VAL A 313 13.67 4.13 6.74
CA VAL A 313 13.90 4.28 8.17
C VAL A 313 12.88 3.48 8.96
N GLN A 314 13.30 3.02 10.13
CA GLN A 314 12.37 2.47 11.11
C GLN A 314 11.93 3.59 12.05
N ILE A 315 10.65 3.93 11.97
CA ILE A 315 10.04 4.88 12.91
C ILE A 315 9.97 4.20 14.29
N PRO A 316 10.36 4.85 15.39
CA PRO A 316 10.19 4.31 16.72
C PRO A 316 8.69 4.10 17.04
N SER A 317 8.36 2.95 17.63
CA SER A 317 7.00 2.61 18.08
C SER A 317 6.66 3.21 19.45
#